data_729ea86fd3558a421c6af5a04cd9915c
#
_entry.id   729ea86fd3558a421c6af5a04cd9915c
#
_cell.length_a   1.000
_cell.length_b   1.000
_cell.length_c   1.000
_cell.angle_alpha   90.00
_cell.angle_beta   90.00
_cell.angle_gamma   90.00
#
_symmetry.space_group_name_H-M   'P 1'
#
loop_
_entity.id
_entity.type
_entity.pdbx_description
1 polymer ?
#
loop_
_entity_poly.entity_id
_entity_poly.type
_entity_poly.pdbx_seq_one_letter_code
_entity_poly.pdbx_strand_id
1 'polypeptide(L)'
;YQLAIVVDDARQGVTDVVRGNDLLSSAARQQAIATALGLDSPRWWHLPLVRGEDGRRLAKRHGDTRISSFRAAGVPTERVIGLLASWCGVGDQTDPQPMDAAEFAATVEISTIPTDDAVLTARNIQWLTDC
;
A
#
# COMPACT_ATOMS: atom_id res chain seq x y z
N TYR A 1 3.86 -15.76 15.10
CA TYR A 1 3.40 -14.49 14.50
C TYR A 1 1.88 -14.37 14.55
N GLN A 2 1.11 -15.30 13.96
CA GLN A 2 -0.35 -15.18 13.82
C GLN A 2 -1.09 -15.04 15.17
N LEU A 3 -0.71 -15.83 16.18
CA LEU A 3 -1.28 -15.73 17.51
C LEU A 3 -0.92 -14.41 18.20
N ALA A 4 0.34 -13.99 18.10
CA ALA A 4 0.81 -12.76 18.74
C ALA A 4 0.05 -11.55 18.20
N ILE A 5 -0.08 -11.40 16.88
CA ILE A 5 -0.78 -10.27 16.27
C ILE A 5 -2.25 -10.22 16.69
N VAL A 6 -2.96 -11.36 16.75
CA VAL A 6 -4.37 -11.40 17.16
C VAL A 6 -4.54 -10.93 18.60
N VAL A 7 -3.67 -11.39 19.50
CA VAL A 7 -3.73 -11.01 20.92
C VAL A 7 -3.36 -9.53 21.10
N ASP A 8 -2.34 -9.06 20.40
CA ASP A 8 -1.88 -7.67 20.52
C ASP A 8 -2.89 -6.70 19.93
N ASP A 9 -3.46 -7.00 18.76
CA ASP A 9 -4.49 -6.19 18.11
C ASP A 9 -5.74 -6.07 19.03
N ALA A 10 -6.20 -7.21 19.60
CA ALA A 10 -7.34 -7.21 20.54
C ALA A 10 -7.04 -6.38 21.79
N ARG A 11 -5.84 -6.50 22.37
CA ARG A 11 -5.44 -5.72 23.56
C ARG A 11 -5.34 -4.22 23.29
N GLN A 12 -4.93 -3.85 22.06
CA GLN A 12 -4.80 -2.45 21.64
C GLN A 12 -6.11 -1.87 21.13
N GLY A 13 -7.17 -2.67 21.00
CA GLY A 13 -8.47 -2.23 20.49
C GLY A 13 -8.43 -1.89 19.00
N VAL A 14 -7.60 -2.60 18.22
CA VAL A 14 -7.50 -2.42 16.77
C VAL A 14 -8.80 -2.86 16.12
N THR A 15 -9.47 -1.96 15.42
CA THR A 15 -10.73 -2.19 14.71
C THR A 15 -10.56 -2.41 13.22
N ASP A 16 -9.50 -1.89 12.64
CA ASP A 16 -9.23 -1.93 11.21
C ASP A 16 -7.74 -2.20 10.94
N VAL A 17 -7.47 -3.15 10.04
CA VAL A 17 -6.13 -3.51 9.59
C VAL A 17 -6.01 -3.28 8.09
N VAL A 18 -5.16 -2.34 7.69
CA VAL A 18 -4.84 -2.06 6.28
C VAL A 18 -3.47 -2.64 5.96
N ARG A 19 -3.39 -3.51 4.95
CA ARG A 19 -2.13 -4.21 4.60
C ARG A 19 -2.12 -4.70 3.15
N GLY A 20 -0.98 -5.20 2.68
CA GLY A 20 -0.87 -5.78 1.34
C GLY A 20 -1.67 -7.08 1.17
N ASN A 21 -2.13 -7.34 -0.04
CA ASN A 21 -2.92 -8.52 -0.41
C ASN A 21 -2.12 -9.84 -0.33
N ASP A 22 -0.79 -9.78 -0.22
CA ASP A 22 0.06 -10.95 0.07
C ASP A 22 -0.23 -11.59 1.43
N LEU A 23 -0.90 -10.88 2.32
CA LEU A 23 -1.34 -11.37 3.63
C LEU A 23 -2.82 -11.79 3.67
N LEU A 24 -3.51 -11.86 2.54
CA LEU A 24 -4.92 -12.25 2.50
C LEU A 24 -5.17 -13.63 3.14
N SER A 25 -4.30 -14.62 2.85
CA SER A 25 -4.39 -15.95 3.48
C SER A 25 -4.16 -15.94 5.00
N SER A 26 -3.50 -14.90 5.53
CA SER A 26 -3.30 -14.73 6.97
C SER A 26 -4.56 -14.26 7.68
N ALA A 27 -5.44 -13.52 7.01
CA ALA A 27 -6.70 -13.05 7.60
C ALA A 27 -7.58 -14.24 8.06
N ALA A 28 -7.73 -15.26 7.22
CA ALA A 28 -8.52 -16.45 7.59
C ALA A 28 -7.95 -17.17 8.82
N ARG A 29 -6.63 -17.27 8.94
CA ARG A 29 -5.97 -17.87 10.11
C ARG A 29 -6.14 -17.01 11.36
N GLN A 30 -6.01 -15.71 11.23
CA GLN A 30 -6.18 -14.75 12.33
C GLN A 30 -7.63 -14.74 12.79
N GLN A 31 -8.60 -14.79 11.88
CA GLN A 31 -10.02 -14.93 12.20
C GLN A 31 -10.30 -16.20 13.01
N ALA A 32 -9.75 -17.34 12.58
CA ALA A 32 -9.95 -18.61 13.30
C ALA A 32 -9.35 -18.56 14.72
N ILE A 33 -8.18 -17.94 14.89
CA ILE A 33 -7.55 -17.76 16.20
C ILE A 33 -8.39 -16.82 17.08
N ALA A 34 -8.83 -15.67 16.56
CA ALA A 34 -9.67 -14.74 17.31
C ALA A 34 -10.96 -15.42 17.79
N THR A 35 -11.62 -16.16 16.90
CA THR A 35 -12.83 -16.92 17.24
C THR A 35 -12.56 -17.96 18.35
N ALA A 36 -11.45 -18.72 18.24
CA ALA A 36 -11.08 -19.72 19.24
C ALA A 36 -10.76 -19.13 20.61
N LEU A 37 -10.29 -17.87 20.64
CA LEU A 37 -9.98 -17.14 21.87
C LEU A 37 -11.14 -16.30 22.40
N GLY A 38 -12.28 -16.26 21.70
CA GLY A 38 -13.42 -15.39 22.04
C GLY A 38 -13.11 -13.90 21.91
N LEU A 39 -12.22 -13.54 21.00
CA LEU A 39 -11.84 -12.15 20.74
C LEU A 39 -12.56 -11.61 19.50
N ASP A 40 -12.86 -10.31 19.51
CA ASP A 40 -13.37 -9.62 18.33
C ASP A 40 -12.29 -9.54 17.26
N SER A 41 -12.69 -9.70 16.00
CA SER A 41 -11.80 -9.59 14.87
C SER A 41 -11.89 -8.20 14.25
N PRO A 42 -10.75 -7.61 13.84
CA PRO A 42 -10.77 -6.35 13.10
C PRO A 42 -11.37 -6.55 11.71
N ARG A 43 -11.72 -5.46 11.05
CA ARG A 43 -11.94 -5.43 9.61
C ARG A 43 -10.60 -5.44 8.89
N TRP A 44 -10.46 -6.23 7.82
CA TRP A 44 -9.24 -6.26 7.02
C TRP A 44 -9.45 -5.62 5.66
N TRP A 45 -8.54 -4.70 5.33
CA TRP A 45 -8.45 -4.04 4.04
C TRP A 45 -7.17 -4.50 3.35
N HIS A 46 -7.30 -5.24 2.26
CA HIS A 46 -6.16 -5.76 1.52
C HIS A 46 -5.93 -4.91 0.28
N LEU A 47 -4.82 -4.17 0.28
CA LEU A 47 -4.43 -3.30 -0.83
C LEU A 47 -3.57 -4.06 -1.83
N PRO A 48 -3.62 -3.71 -3.13
CA PRO A 48 -2.73 -4.26 -4.14
C PRO A 48 -1.27 -3.99 -3.80
N LEU A 49 -0.39 -4.86 -4.28
CA LEU A 49 1.05 -4.66 -4.17
C LEU A 49 1.58 -3.79 -5.30
N VAL A 50 2.78 -3.22 -5.09
CA VAL A 50 3.55 -2.63 -6.17
C VAL A 50 4.60 -3.65 -6.63
N ARG A 51 4.61 -3.95 -7.94
CA ARG A 51 5.55 -4.88 -8.57
C ARG A 51 6.50 -4.16 -9.50
N GLY A 52 7.62 -4.78 -9.80
CA GLY A 52 8.47 -4.37 -10.91
C GLY A 52 7.90 -4.84 -12.26
N GLU A 53 8.47 -4.36 -13.37
CA GLU A 53 8.09 -4.78 -14.73
C GLU A 53 8.31 -6.28 -14.99
N ASP A 54 9.12 -6.95 -14.15
CA ASP A 54 9.31 -8.41 -14.17
C ASP A 54 8.17 -9.18 -13.48
N GLY A 55 7.11 -8.49 -13.04
CA GLY A 55 5.95 -9.05 -12.34
C GLY A 55 6.24 -9.47 -10.90
N ARG A 56 7.46 -9.30 -10.39
CA ARG A 56 7.84 -9.67 -9.03
C ARG A 56 7.67 -8.49 -8.08
N ARG A 57 7.43 -8.79 -6.80
CA ARG A 57 7.41 -7.78 -5.74
C ARG A 57 8.69 -6.94 -5.77
N LEU A 58 8.55 -5.62 -5.58
CA LEU A 58 9.68 -4.71 -5.53
C LEU A 58 10.74 -5.19 -4.54
N ALA A 59 11.98 -5.21 -4.99
CA ALA A 59 13.14 -5.60 -4.20
C ALA A 59 14.37 -4.83 -4.68
N LYS A 60 15.49 -4.95 -3.96
CA LYS A 60 16.77 -4.25 -4.28
C LYS A 60 17.25 -4.43 -5.74
N ARG A 61 16.88 -5.53 -6.41
CA ARG A 61 17.22 -5.77 -7.83
C ARG A 61 16.52 -4.81 -8.80
N HIS A 62 15.44 -4.14 -8.40
CA HIS A 62 14.70 -3.15 -9.20
C HIS A 62 15.24 -1.71 -9.00
N GLY A 63 16.47 -1.59 -8.52
CA GLY A 63 17.05 -0.32 -8.10
C GLY A 63 16.66 0.04 -6.67
N ASP A 64 17.09 1.20 -6.22
CA ASP A 64 16.76 1.67 -4.88
C ASP A 64 15.42 2.44 -4.90
N THR A 65 14.32 1.69 -4.78
CA THR A 65 12.94 2.22 -4.78
C THR A 65 12.43 2.54 -3.37
N ARG A 66 13.32 2.66 -2.38
CA ARG A 66 12.95 3.09 -1.04
C ARG A 66 12.56 4.57 -1.03
N ILE A 67 11.57 4.92 -0.26
CA ILE A 67 11.17 6.34 -0.07
C ILE A 67 12.35 7.20 0.39
N SER A 68 13.23 6.65 1.24
CA SER A 68 14.45 7.35 1.68
C SER A 68 15.40 7.70 0.54
N SER A 69 15.45 6.89 -0.52
CA SER A 69 16.30 7.15 -1.68
C SER A 69 15.71 8.21 -2.58
N PHE A 70 14.40 8.21 -2.80
CA PHE A 70 13.71 9.31 -3.48
C PHE A 70 13.88 10.63 -2.72
N ARG A 71 13.76 10.62 -1.39
CA ARG A 71 14.03 11.79 -0.56
C ARG A 71 15.47 12.28 -0.72
N ALA A 72 16.46 11.39 -0.68
CA ALA A 72 17.86 11.74 -0.85
C ALA A 72 18.17 12.29 -2.26
N ALA A 73 17.43 11.86 -3.27
CA ALA A 73 17.50 12.35 -4.64
C ALA A 73 16.74 13.68 -4.84
N GLY A 74 16.11 14.23 -3.81
CA GLY A 74 15.37 15.50 -3.90
C GLY A 74 14.00 15.40 -4.54
N VAL A 75 13.46 14.19 -4.70
CA VAL A 75 12.11 14.00 -5.26
C VAL A 75 11.07 14.64 -4.35
N PRO A 76 10.20 15.55 -4.86
CA PRO A 76 9.14 16.17 -4.09
C PRO A 76 8.16 15.12 -3.54
N THR A 77 7.72 15.32 -2.32
CA THR A 77 6.74 14.42 -1.66
C THR A 77 5.46 14.30 -2.48
N GLU A 78 5.02 15.41 -3.06
CA GLU A 78 3.80 15.52 -3.87
C GLU A 78 3.85 14.62 -5.11
N ARG A 79 5.02 14.39 -5.69
CA ARG A 79 5.18 13.43 -6.79
C ARG A 79 5.02 12.00 -6.31
N VAL A 80 5.63 11.65 -5.18
CA VAL A 80 5.48 10.29 -4.62
C VAL A 80 4.00 10.01 -4.29
N ILE A 81 3.32 10.97 -3.65
CA ILE A 81 1.89 10.85 -3.32
C ILE A 81 1.04 10.81 -4.60
N GLY A 82 1.30 11.67 -5.57
CA GLY A 82 0.57 11.69 -6.83
C GLY A 82 0.67 10.36 -7.61
N LEU A 83 1.85 9.72 -7.62
CA LEU A 83 2.00 8.39 -8.21
C LEU A 83 1.18 7.33 -7.43
N LEU A 84 1.21 7.37 -6.10
CA LEU A 84 0.39 6.47 -5.27
C LEU A 84 -1.11 6.72 -5.50
N ALA A 85 -1.52 7.99 -5.59
CA ALA A 85 -2.90 8.39 -5.86
C ALA A 85 -3.40 7.82 -7.20
N SER A 86 -2.60 7.94 -8.26
CA SER A 86 -2.96 7.37 -9.57
C SER A 86 -3.15 5.85 -9.51
N TRP A 87 -2.31 5.13 -8.76
CA TRP A 87 -2.48 3.69 -8.55
C TRP A 87 -3.68 3.33 -7.67
N CYS A 88 -4.13 4.26 -6.83
CA CYS A 88 -5.36 4.10 -6.05
C CYS A 88 -6.62 4.49 -6.82
N GLY A 89 -6.51 4.83 -8.11
CA GLY A 89 -7.64 5.21 -8.95
C GLY A 89 -8.03 6.68 -8.82
N VAL A 90 -7.19 7.51 -8.20
CA VAL A 90 -7.38 8.96 -8.10
C VAL A 90 -6.63 9.63 -9.26
N GLY A 91 -7.36 10.24 -10.19
CA GLY A 91 -6.80 10.85 -11.39
C GLY A 91 -6.46 9.85 -12.50
N ASP A 92 -5.60 10.27 -13.43
CA ASP A 92 -5.19 9.44 -14.57
C ASP A 92 -3.99 8.56 -14.20
N GLN A 93 -4.14 7.24 -14.34
CA GLN A 93 -3.08 6.27 -14.05
C GLN A 93 -1.91 6.37 -15.06
N THR A 94 -2.14 6.89 -16.24
CA THR A 94 -1.11 7.03 -17.29
C THR A 94 -0.37 8.35 -17.24
N ASP A 95 -0.95 9.34 -16.55
CA ASP A 95 -0.39 10.68 -16.39
C ASP A 95 -0.58 11.18 -14.94
N PRO A 96 0.19 10.62 -13.97
CA PRO A 96 0.10 11.00 -12.58
C PRO A 96 0.41 12.49 -12.39
N GLN A 97 -0.37 13.18 -11.55
CA GLN A 97 -0.15 14.57 -11.21
C GLN A 97 0.37 14.69 -9.77
N PRO A 98 1.26 15.65 -9.48
CA PRO A 98 1.67 15.90 -8.10
C PRO A 98 0.45 16.21 -7.22
N MET A 99 0.39 15.61 -6.03
CA MET A 99 -0.74 15.73 -5.11
C MET A 99 -0.23 15.77 -3.68
N ASP A 100 -0.78 16.60 -2.83
CA ASP A 100 -0.44 16.57 -1.41
C ASP A 100 -1.21 15.49 -0.63
N ALA A 101 -0.73 15.18 0.58
CA ALA A 101 -1.31 14.11 1.39
C ALA A 101 -2.73 14.41 1.87
N ALA A 102 -3.07 15.69 2.11
CA ALA A 102 -4.40 16.08 2.58
C ALA A 102 -5.41 15.97 1.44
N GLU A 103 -5.02 16.40 0.24
CA GLU A 103 -5.83 16.25 -0.98
C GLU A 103 -6.07 14.78 -1.29
N PHE A 104 -5.03 13.94 -1.25
CA PHE A 104 -5.16 12.49 -1.46
C PHE A 104 -6.11 11.87 -0.43
N ALA A 105 -5.93 12.19 0.86
CA ALA A 105 -6.78 11.66 1.93
C ALA A 105 -8.25 12.09 1.80
N ALA A 106 -8.49 13.29 1.26
CA ALA A 106 -9.85 13.79 1.03
C ALA A 106 -10.53 13.18 -0.22
N THR A 107 -9.75 12.66 -1.16
CA THR A 107 -10.25 12.22 -2.48
C THR A 107 -10.31 10.70 -2.59
N VAL A 108 -9.40 9.96 -1.92
CA VAL A 108 -9.35 8.51 -2.03
C VAL A 108 -10.53 7.84 -1.33
N GLU A 109 -11.17 6.92 -2.04
CA GLU A 109 -12.17 6.02 -1.48
C GLU A 109 -11.63 4.58 -1.49
N ILE A 110 -11.56 3.94 -0.33
CA ILE A 110 -11.00 2.57 -0.21
C ILE A 110 -11.76 1.58 -1.09
N SER A 111 -13.06 1.76 -1.25
CA SER A 111 -13.91 0.90 -2.08
C SER A 111 -13.64 0.99 -3.58
N THR A 112 -12.98 2.06 -4.04
CA THR A 112 -12.67 2.29 -5.46
C THR A 112 -11.22 1.96 -5.82
N ILE A 113 -10.39 1.64 -4.84
CA ILE A 113 -9.00 1.23 -5.10
C ILE A 113 -9.00 -0.05 -5.97
N PRO A 114 -8.28 -0.06 -7.10
CA PRO A 114 -8.17 -1.24 -7.95
C PRO A 114 -7.69 -2.46 -7.17
N THR A 115 -8.14 -3.65 -7.54
CA THR A 115 -7.72 -4.91 -6.91
C THR A 115 -6.45 -5.48 -7.51
N ASP A 116 -6.10 -5.05 -8.71
CA ASP A 116 -4.91 -5.49 -9.43
C ASP A 116 -3.65 -4.80 -8.91
N ASP A 117 -2.55 -5.54 -8.86
CA ASP A 117 -1.27 -4.99 -8.42
C ASP A 117 -0.78 -3.89 -9.36
N ALA A 118 -0.26 -2.81 -8.80
CA ALA A 118 0.35 -1.72 -9.56
C ALA A 118 1.75 -2.13 -10.06
N VAL A 119 2.17 -1.59 -11.20
CA VAL A 119 3.51 -1.83 -11.75
C VAL A 119 4.31 -0.53 -11.72
N LEU A 120 5.45 -0.57 -11.03
CA LEU A 120 6.43 0.53 -11.07
C LEU A 120 7.27 0.37 -12.34
N THR A 121 6.99 1.22 -13.32
CA THR A 121 7.66 1.23 -14.62
C THR A 121 8.86 2.17 -14.67
N ALA A 122 9.74 2.00 -15.65
CA ALA A 122 10.81 2.97 -15.93
C ALA A 122 10.26 4.39 -16.16
N ARG A 123 9.09 4.52 -16.82
CA ARG A 123 8.40 5.81 -17.01
C ARG A 123 7.99 6.45 -15.68
N ASN A 124 7.49 5.67 -14.72
CA ASN A 124 7.14 6.18 -13.39
C ASN A 124 8.38 6.69 -12.65
N ILE A 125 9.51 5.96 -12.73
CA ILE A 125 10.77 6.40 -12.12
C ILE A 125 11.25 7.70 -12.76
N GLN A 126 11.23 7.79 -14.09
CA GLN A 126 11.58 9.00 -14.80
C GLN A 126 10.69 10.17 -14.36
N TRP A 127 9.38 9.98 -14.36
CA TRP A 127 8.43 11.01 -13.93
C TRP A 127 8.68 11.47 -12.48
N LEU A 128 9.06 10.56 -11.57
CA LEU A 128 9.41 10.92 -10.19
C LEU A 128 10.67 11.81 -10.13
N THR A 129 11.65 11.58 -10.99
CA THR A 129 12.97 12.21 -10.92
C THR A 129 13.17 13.41 -11.83
N ASP A 130 12.32 13.61 -12.82
CA ASP A 130 12.33 14.79 -13.72
C ASP A 130 11.75 16.00 -12.99
N CYS A 131 12.59 16.66 -12.17
CA CYS A 131 12.23 17.86 -11.38
C CYS A 131 12.73 19.14 -12.04
#